data_981bb3c6fc78bc7380b8c3a8171d9b74
#
_entry.id   981bb3c6fc78bc7380b8c3a8171d9b74
#
_cell.length_a   1.000
_cell.length_b   1.000
_cell.length_c   1.000
_cell.angle_alpha   90.00
_cell.angle_beta   90.00
_cell.angle_gamma   90.00
#
_symmetry.space_group_name_H-M   'P 1'
#
loop_
_entity.id
_entity.type
_entity.pdbx_description
1 polymer ?
#
loop_
_entity_poly.entity_id
_entity_poly.type
_entity_poly.pdbx_seq_one_letter_code
_entity_poly.pdbx_strand_id
1 'polypeptide(L)'
;MKIIFKDTFVYRLEKQLDYISIDSPANARRFKNDLLKLIKTITSNPLKHRKSIYFDDQNIRDLIFKGYTIVFRINNKTIEVFGFVKYQHSPI
;
A
#
# COMPACT_ATOMS: atom_id res chain seq x y z
N MET A 1 6.71 -14.05 7.97
CA MET A 1 7.20 -13.38 6.75
C MET A 1 7.72 -12.00 7.08
N LYS A 2 8.75 -11.58 6.38
CA LYS A 2 9.33 -10.24 6.55
C LYS A 2 8.72 -9.29 5.55
N ILE A 3 8.39 -8.07 5.99
CA ILE A 3 7.88 -7.03 5.09
C ILE A 3 9.04 -6.12 4.69
N ILE A 4 9.20 -5.91 3.40
CA ILE A 4 10.21 -5.03 2.84
C ILE A 4 9.50 -3.89 2.12
N PHE A 5 9.82 -2.65 2.52
CA PHE A 5 9.26 -1.46 1.88
C PHE A 5 10.25 -0.98 0.82
N LYS A 6 9.83 -1.04 -0.44
CA LYS A 6 10.68 -0.59 -1.55
C LYS A 6 10.65 0.93 -1.65
N ASP A 7 11.71 1.49 -2.21
CA ASP A 7 11.88 2.94 -2.29
C ASP A 7 10.74 3.64 -3.02
N THR A 8 10.21 3.02 -4.06
CA THR A 8 9.09 3.60 -4.82
C THR A 8 7.86 3.77 -3.94
N PHE A 9 7.56 2.80 -3.09
CA PHE A 9 6.44 2.89 -2.16
C PHE A 9 6.69 3.99 -1.14
N VAL A 10 7.87 3.99 -0.53
CA VAL A 10 8.22 4.97 0.51
C VAL A 10 8.13 6.39 -0.02
N TYR A 11 8.69 6.62 -1.19
CA TYR A 11 8.68 7.94 -1.82
C TYR A 11 7.25 8.44 -2.05
N ARG A 12 6.40 7.59 -2.63
CA ARG A 12 5.03 7.98 -2.94
C ARG A 12 4.20 8.19 -1.68
N LEU A 13 4.40 7.35 -0.67
CA LEU A 13 3.73 7.51 0.60
C LEU A 13 4.13 8.84 1.26
N GLU A 14 5.41 9.14 1.29
CA GLU A 14 5.90 10.39 1.90
C GLU A 14 5.31 11.61 1.20
N LYS A 15 5.24 11.59 -0.12
CA LYS A 15 4.60 12.68 -0.87
C LYS A 15 3.14 12.86 -0.48
N GLN A 16 2.41 11.77 -0.33
CA GLN A 16 1.01 11.84 0.05
C GLN A 16 0.85 12.34 1.49
N LEU A 17 1.74 11.92 2.38
CA LEU A 17 1.71 12.40 3.76
C LEU A 17 2.01 13.89 3.85
N ASP A 18 2.94 14.39 3.06
CA ASP A 18 3.23 15.83 2.99
C ASP A 18 1.97 16.58 2.54
N TYR A 19 1.28 16.09 1.54
CA TYR A 19 0.06 16.70 1.04
C TYR A 19 -1.02 16.75 2.13
N ILE A 20 -1.24 15.63 2.83
CA ILE A 20 -2.23 15.59 3.92
C ILE A 20 -1.85 16.53 5.04
N SER A 21 -0.56 16.63 5.35
CA SER A 21 -0.08 17.44 6.47
C SER A 21 -0.25 18.95 6.26
N ILE A 22 -0.43 19.39 5.02
CA ILE A 22 -0.72 20.79 4.73
C ILE A 22 -1.97 21.25 5.48
N ASP A 23 -3.01 20.41 5.45
CA ASP A 23 -4.26 20.72 6.15
C ASP A 23 -4.23 20.27 7.61
N SER A 24 -3.62 19.11 7.89
CA SER A 24 -3.62 18.55 9.23
C SER A 24 -2.46 17.58 9.44
N PRO A 25 -1.41 18.00 10.15
CA PRO A 25 -0.33 17.06 10.54
C PRO A 25 -0.84 15.88 11.35
N ALA A 26 -1.85 16.07 12.17
CA ALA A 26 -2.43 14.97 12.94
C ALA A 26 -3.08 13.91 12.03
N ASN A 27 -3.77 14.35 10.98
CA ASN A 27 -4.37 13.42 10.02
C ASN A 27 -3.30 12.66 9.22
N ALA A 28 -2.19 13.32 8.90
CA ALA A 28 -1.09 12.65 8.22
C ALA A 28 -0.51 11.52 9.08
N ARG A 29 -0.30 11.79 10.37
CA ARG A 29 0.20 10.77 11.30
C ARG A 29 -0.77 9.61 11.43
N ARG A 30 -2.06 9.91 11.54
CA ARG A 30 -3.10 8.88 11.65
C ARG A 30 -3.15 8.02 10.39
N PHE A 31 -3.12 8.66 9.23
CA PHE A 31 -3.11 7.97 7.95
C PHE A 31 -1.94 6.98 7.87
N LYS A 32 -0.75 7.46 8.20
CA LYS A 32 0.46 6.63 8.18
C LYS A 32 0.34 5.44 9.13
N ASN A 33 -0.07 5.70 10.37
CA ASN A 33 -0.15 4.66 11.39
C ASN A 33 -1.19 3.59 11.02
N ASP A 34 -2.35 4.01 10.54
CA ASP A 34 -3.41 3.08 10.15
C ASP A 34 -2.98 2.24 8.96
N LEU A 35 -2.33 2.86 7.97
CA LEU A 35 -1.84 2.16 6.81
C LEU A 35 -0.79 1.12 7.18
N LEU A 36 0.19 1.49 8.00
CA LEU A 36 1.24 0.55 8.41
C LEU A 36 0.69 -0.61 9.24
N LYS A 37 -0.31 -0.36 10.09
CA LYS A 37 -0.99 -1.42 10.81
C LYS A 37 -1.65 -2.41 9.85
N LEU A 38 -2.33 -1.88 8.84
CA LEU A 38 -3.01 -2.72 7.87
C LEU A 38 -2.01 -3.53 7.03
N ILE A 39 -0.91 -2.92 6.63
CA ILE A 39 0.14 -3.62 5.88
C ILE A 39 0.70 -4.79 6.70
N LYS A 40 0.88 -4.62 8.00
CA LYS A 40 1.37 -5.70 8.86
C LYS A 40 0.44 -6.92 8.86
N THR A 41 -0.84 -6.74 8.64
CA THR A 41 -1.78 -7.87 8.59
C THR A 41 -1.59 -8.75 7.36
N ILE A 42 -0.89 -8.28 6.34
CA ILE A 42 -0.66 -9.06 5.12
C ILE A 42 0.07 -10.36 5.43
N THR A 43 0.98 -10.34 6.39
CA THR A 43 1.79 -11.53 6.73
C THR A 43 0.97 -12.69 7.25
N SER A 44 -0.20 -12.43 7.83
CA SER A 44 -1.07 -13.48 8.37
C SER A 44 -1.76 -14.27 7.27
N ASN A 45 -2.15 -13.61 6.18
CA ASN A 45 -2.83 -14.28 5.07
C ASN A 45 -2.68 -13.45 3.79
N PRO A 46 -1.50 -13.52 3.13
CA PRO A 46 -1.25 -12.71 1.95
C PRO A 46 -2.21 -12.99 0.79
N LEU A 47 -2.64 -14.25 0.67
CA LEU A 47 -3.47 -14.66 -0.47
C LEU A 47 -4.93 -14.27 -0.33
N LYS A 48 -5.36 -13.73 0.81
CA LYS A 48 -6.73 -13.22 0.93
C LYS A 48 -6.93 -11.93 0.14
N HIS A 49 -5.84 -11.23 -0.19
CA HIS A 49 -5.91 -10.02 -1.00
C HIS A 49 -6.05 -10.40 -2.47
N ARG A 50 -6.74 -9.57 -3.24
CA ARG A 50 -6.98 -9.86 -4.64
C ARG A 50 -5.69 -9.88 -5.44
N LYS A 51 -5.67 -10.65 -6.52
CA LYS A 51 -4.60 -10.53 -7.52
C LYS A 51 -4.58 -9.10 -8.03
N SER A 52 -3.39 -8.54 -8.20
CA SER A 52 -3.27 -7.14 -8.64
C SER A 52 -3.92 -6.94 -10.01
N ILE A 53 -4.67 -5.86 -10.12
CA ILE A 53 -5.25 -5.48 -11.41
C ILE A 53 -4.24 -4.85 -12.35
N TYR A 54 -3.05 -4.51 -11.83
CA TYR A 54 -2.00 -3.83 -12.60
C TYR A 54 -0.98 -4.80 -13.19
N PHE A 55 -0.96 -6.05 -12.74
CA PHE A 55 0.05 -7.03 -13.13
C PHE A 55 -0.58 -8.38 -13.38
N ASP A 56 -0.10 -9.07 -14.41
CA ASP A 56 -0.51 -10.44 -14.67
C ASP A 56 0.44 -11.40 -13.96
N ASP A 57 0.34 -11.44 -12.63
CA ASP A 57 1.21 -12.26 -11.78
C ASP A 57 0.44 -12.62 -10.51
N GLN A 58 0.32 -13.91 -10.24
CA GLN A 58 -0.43 -14.39 -9.07
C GLN A 58 0.22 -14.01 -7.74
N ASN A 59 1.50 -13.72 -7.76
CA ASN A 59 2.22 -13.33 -6.54
C ASN A 59 2.16 -11.85 -6.27
N ILE A 60 1.57 -11.06 -7.17
CA ILE A 60 1.41 -9.62 -6.96
C ILE A 60 -0.04 -9.35 -6.59
N ARG A 61 -0.24 -8.75 -5.43
CA ARG A 61 -1.56 -8.54 -4.83
C ARG A 61 -1.78 -7.08 -4.49
N ASP A 62 -3.06 -6.71 -4.39
CA ASP A 62 -3.48 -5.36 -4.05
C ASP A 62 -4.14 -5.33 -2.68
N LEU A 63 -3.71 -4.40 -1.84
CA LEU A 63 -4.38 -4.04 -0.60
C LEU A 63 -5.06 -2.70 -0.78
N ILE A 64 -6.34 -2.63 -0.49
CA ILE A 64 -7.12 -1.40 -0.66
C ILE A 64 -7.21 -0.68 0.69
N PHE A 65 -6.89 0.61 0.70
CA PHE A 65 -6.94 1.44 1.89
C PHE A 65 -7.38 2.86 1.54
N LYS A 66 -8.57 3.24 1.97
CA LYS A 66 -9.09 4.62 1.86
C LYS A 66 -8.94 5.23 0.46
N GLY A 67 -9.26 4.48 -0.57
CA GLY A 67 -9.15 4.96 -1.94
C GLY A 67 -7.74 4.84 -2.54
N TYR A 68 -6.82 4.21 -1.83
CA TYR A 68 -5.48 3.92 -2.34
C TYR A 68 -5.32 2.43 -2.54
N THR A 69 -4.50 2.06 -3.51
CA THR A 69 -4.11 0.67 -3.74
C THR A 69 -2.64 0.53 -3.40
N ILE A 70 -2.36 -0.36 -2.48
CA ILE A 70 -0.99 -0.71 -2.11
C ILE A 70 -0.67 -2.03 -2.79
N VAL A 71 0.37 -2.05 -3.62
CA VAL A 71 0.74 -3.22 -4.39
C VAL A 71 1.93 -3.89 -3.74
N PHE A 72 1.81 -5.20 -3.54
CA PHE A 72 2.89 -5.97 -2.93
C PHE A 72 3.10 -7.28 -3.66
N ARG A 73 4.33 -7.79 -3.57
CA ARG A 73 4.71 -9.08 -4.14
C ARG A 73 4.98 -10.06 -3.00
N ILE A 74 4.42 -11.26 -3.15
CA ILE A 74 4.73 -12.38 -2.26
C ILE A 74 5.94 -13.09 -2.84
N ASN A 75 7.05 -13.13 -2.10
CA ASN A 75 8.28 -13.73 -2.57
C ASN A 75 8.89 -14.58 -1.46
N ASN A 76 8.78 -15.90 -1.58
CA ASN A 76 9.26 -16.85 -0.57
C ASN A 76 8.83 -16.44 0.84
N LYS A 77 9.77 -15.91 1.63
CA LYS A 77 9.54 -15.54 3.03
C LYS A 77 9.36 -14.03 3.21
N THR A 78 9.16 -13.29 2.11
CA THR A 78 9.05 -11.83 2.19
C THR A 78 7.81 -11.33 1.49
N ILE A 79 7.34 -10.18 1.96
CA ILE A 79 6.32 -9.37 1.30
C ILE A 79 7.01 -8.08 0.88
N GLU A 80 7.11 -7.85 -0.41
CA GLU A 80 7.73 -6.64 -0.95
C GLU A 80 6.65 -5.63 -1.30
N VAL A 81 6.55 -4.56 -0.52
CA VAL A 81 5.58 -3.50 -0.76
C VAL A 81 6.24 -2.47 -1.66
N PHE A 82 5.76 -2.35 -2.91
CA PHE A 82 6.43 -1.54 -3.91
C PHE A 82 5.54 -0.52 -4.61
N GLY A 83 4.22 -0.64 -4.52
CA GLY A 83 3.32 0.26 -5.24
C GLY A 83 2.37 1.00 -4.32
N PHE A 84 2.09 2.24 -4.66
CA PHE A 84 1.15 3.08 -3.95
C PHE A 84 0.43 3.94 -4.99
N VAL A 85 -0.83 3.60 -5.26
CA VAL A 85 -1.60 4.20 -6.34
C VAL A 85 -2.87 4.81 -5.75
N LYS A 86 -3.10 6.08 -6.03
CA LYS A 86 -4.35 6.70 -5.65
C LYS A 86 -5.45 6.24 -6.58
N TYR A 87 -6.55 5.75 -6.02
CA TYR A 87 -7.69 5.39 -6.82
C TYR A 87 -8.29 6.64 -7.45
N GLN A 88 -8.41 6.64 -8.76
CA GLN A 88 -9.03 7.72 -9.48
C GLN A 88 -10.28 7.21 -10.15
N HIS A 89 -11.40 7.83 -9.82
CA HIS A 89 -12.61 7.59 -10.60
C HIS A 89 -12.36 8.06 -12.00
N SER A 90 -12.60 7.17 -12.95
CA SER A 90 -12.64 7.58 -14.33
C SER A 90 -13.84 8.53 -14.46
N PRO A 91 -13.62 9.78 -14.83
CA PRO A 91 -14.77 10.64 -15.14
C PRO A 91 -15.46 10.06 -16.35
N ILE A 92 -16.70 9.84 -16.20
CA ILE A 92 -17.50 9.30 -17.28
C ILE A 92 -18.04 10.44 -18.09
#